data_ffcdce20bbd5c8adb9274763d10e88e1
#
_entry.id   ffcdce20bbd5c8adb9274763d10e88e1
#
_cell.length_a   1.000
_cell.length_b   1.000
_cell.length_c   1.000
_cell.angle_alpha   90.00
_cell.angle_beta   90.00
_cell.angle_gamma   90.00
#
_symmetry.space_group_name_H-M   'P 1'
#
loop_
_entity.id
_entity.type
_entity.pdbx_description
1 polymer ?
#
loop_
_entity_poly.entity_id
_entity_poly.type
_entity_poly.pdbx_seq_one_letter_code
_entity_poly.pdbx_strand_id
1 'polypeptide(L)'
;MTVYIALLRGINVGGKNVIKMAELKKVFEAIGLCDVQTYIQSGNVLFKSNQGEEFLRGKIEHEIEAVFGFSITVVLRTLAELEQLVSNCPFSEQEVAKAVALTQAESQYVALLTHVPLQEKIALLDAYRGKNDQYRIIGRDVFLLFNHSIRNSKLANNLYKLGVSATVRNWKTINKLTTLGRAMD
;
A
#
# COMPACT_ATOMS: atom_id res chain seq x y z
N MET A 1 20.06 -4.68 -10.13
CA MET A 1 18.64 -4.33 -10.42
C MET A 1 17.97 -3.97 -9.11
N THR A 2 17.12 -2.95 -9.10
CA THR A 2 16.37 -2.55 -7.92
C THR A 2 15.17 -3.48 -7.70
N VAL A 3 14.97 -3.94 -6.47
CA VAL A 3 13.76 -4.66 -6.06
C VAL A 3 12.64 -3.66 -5.81
N TYR A 4 11.54 -3.81 -6.53
CA TYR A 4 10.33 -3.00 -6.40
C TYR A 4 9.17 -3.83 -5.84
N ILE A 5 8.29 -3.17 -5.14
CA ILE A 5 7.02 -3.68 -4.65
C ILE A 5 5.90 -2.82 -5.26
N ALA A 6 5.08 -3.43 -6.11
CA ALA A 6 3.87 -2.82 -6.64
C ALA A 6 2.67 -3.19 -5.77
N LEU A 7 1.92 -2.18 -5.38
CA LEU A 7 0.74 -2.27 -4.54
C LEU A 7 -0.45 -1.75 -5.35
N LEU A 8 -1.28 -2.67 -5.84
CA LEU A 8 -2.41 -2.35 -6.71
C LEU A 8 -3.60 -1.89 -5.86
N ARG A 9 -4.26 -0.82 -6.28
CA ARG A 9 -5.43 -0.28 -5.60
C ARG A 9 -6.72 -0.88 -6.14
N GLY A 10 -7.57 -1.38 -5.25
CA GLY A 10 -8.96 -1.70 -5.56
C GLY A 10 -9.18 -2.89 -6.47
N ILE A 11 -8.25 -3.85 -6.53
CA ILE A 11 -8.48 -5.13 -7.19
C ILE A 11 -9.03 -6.16 -6.21
N ASN A 12 -9.79 -7.12 -6.73
CA ASN A 12 -10.34 -8.26 -5.98
C ASN A 12 -11.15 -7.86 -4.73
N VAL A 13 -11.79 -6.69 -4.73
CA VAL A 13 -12.60 -6.20 -3.62
C VAL A 13 -14.06 -6.09 -4.06
N GLY A 14 -14.97 -6.68 -3.27
CA GLY A 14 -16.42 -6.61 -3.51
C GLY A 14 -16.86 -7.14 -4.88
N GLY A 15 -16.13 -8.09 -5.45
CA GLY A 15 -16.41 -8.67 -6.78
C GLY A 15 -16.07 -7.76 -7.97
N LYS A 16 -15.43 -6.60 -7.71
CA LYS A 16 -14.99 -5.66 -8.76
C LYS A 16 -13.51 -5.85 -9.07
N ASN A 17 -13.14 -5.49 -10.30
CA ASN A 17 -11.74 -5.52 -10.77
C ASN A 17 -11.05 -6.85 -10.45
N VAL A 18 -11.70 -7.96 -10.80
CA VAL A 18 -11.21 -9.31 -10.50
C VAL A 18 -10.02 -9.64 -11.38
N ILE A 19 -8.89 -9.91 -10.77
CA ILE A 19 -7.65 -10.35 -11.42
C ILE A 19 -7.13 -11.61 -10.74
N LYS A 20 -6.89 -12.65 -11.50
CA LYS A 20 -6.15 -13.83 -11.01
C LYS A 20 -4.68 -13.47 -10.87
N MET A 21 -4.09 -13.73 -9.70
CA MET A 21 -2.70 -13.34 -9.42
C MET A 21 -1.70 -13.97 -10.37
N ALA A 22 -1.98 -15.19 -10.87
CA ALA A 22 -1.15 -15.85 -11.89
C ALA A 22 -1.19 -15.12 -13.25
N GLU A 23 -2.32 -14.52 -13.62
CA GLU A 23 -2.44 -13.71 -14.84
C GLU A 23 -1.74 -12.36 -14.66
N LEU A 24 -1.89 -11.74 -13.50
CA LEU A 24 -1.18 -10.52 -13.15
C LEU A 24 0.34 -10.71 -13.23
N LYS A 25 0.85 -11.82 -12.71
CA LYS A 25 2.27 -12.18 -12.83
C LYS A 25 2.73 -12.19 -14.28
N LYS A 26 1.98 -12.84 -15.16
CA LYS A 26 2.29 -12.91 -16.60
C LYS A 26 2.32 -11.54 -17.26
N VAL A 27 1.43 -10.62 -16.85
CA VAL A 27 1.42 -9.24 -17.35
C VAL A 27 2.73 -8.54 -16.99
N PHE A 28 3.19 -8.66 -15.75
CA PHE A 28 4.46 -8.07 -15.30
C PHE A 28 5.66 -8.69 -16.05
N GLU A 29 5.67 -9.98 -16.25
CA GLU A 29 6.73 -10.68 -17.01
C GLU A 29 6.73 -10.27 -18.49
N ALA A 30 5.56 -10.12 -19.11
CA ALA A 30 5.40 -9.75 -20.53
C ALA A 30 5.95 -8.33 -20.83
N ILE A 31 5.92 -7.42 -19.87
CA ILE A 31 6.50 -6.08 -20.02
C ILE A 31 7.98 -6.02 -19.64
N GLY A 32 8.64 -7.17 -19.47
CA GLY A 32 10.09 -7.28 -19.26
C GLY A 32 10.56 -7.07 -17.83
N LEU A 33 9.70 -7.23 -16.83
CA LEU A 33 10.10 -7.21 -15.44
C LEU A 33 10.64 -8.57 -14.98
N CYS A 34 11.68 -8.57 -14.16
CA CYS A 34 12.41 -9.77 -13.77
C CYS A 34 11.99 -10.26 -12.37
N ASP A 35 12.17 -11.56 -12.12
CA ASP A 35 11.95 -12.21 -10.82
C ASP A 35 10.57 -11.92 -10.20
N VAL A 36 9.52 -11.90 -11.05
CA VAL A 36 8.17 -11.49 -10.63
C VAL A 36 7.56 -12.50 -9.65
N GLN A 37 7.15 -12.02 -8.49
CA GLN A 37 6.44 -12.77 -7.46
C GLN A 37 5.16 -12.04 -7.04
N THR A 38 4.08 -12.75 -6.84
CA THR A 38 2.82 -12.20 -6.33
C THR A 38 2.60 -12.64 -4.88
N TYR A 39 1.96 -11.78 -4.08
CA TYR A 39 1.62 -12.08 -2.71
C TYR A 39 0.19 -11.67 -2.39
N ILE A 40 -0.64 -12.65 -2.00
CA ILE A 40 -2.06 -12.57 -1.67
C ILE A 40 -2.94 -11.84 -2.71
N GLN A 41 -4.26 -11.99 -2.59
CA GLN A 41 -5.24 -11.50 -3.57
C GLN A 41 -5.43 -9.98 -3.59
N SER A 42 -4.90 -9.25 -2.60
CA SER A 42 -5.02 -7.79 -2.52
C SER A 42 -4.13 -7.01 -3.50
N GLY A 43 -3.39 -7.71 -4.36
CA GLY A 43 -2.61 -7.09 -5.43
C GLY A 43 -1.26 -6.55 -4.97
N ASN A 44 -0.39 -7.45 -4.52
CA ASN A 44 0.99 -7.12 -4.21
C ASN A 44 1.90 -7.92 -5.15
N VAL A 45 2.80 -7.22 -5.84
CA VAL A 45 3.73 -7.84 -6.79
C VAL A 45 5.13 -7.33 -6.52
N LEU A 46 6.07 -8.25 -6.31
CA LEU A 46 7.49 -7.94 -6.19
C LEU A 46 8.17 -8.26 -7.52
N PHE A 47 9.12 -7.44 -7.92
CA PHE A 47 9.88 -7.65 -9.16
C PHE A 47 11.19 -6.88 -9.14
N LYS A 48 12.09 -7.19 -10.09
CA LYS A 48 13.33 -6.44 -10.31
C LYS A 48 13.30 -5.64 -11.59
N SER A 49 13.84 -4.43 -11.55
CA SER A 49 14.01 -3.57 -12.72
C SER A 49 15.15 -2.59 -12.54
N ASN A 50 15.69 -2.10 -13.67
CA ASN A 50 16.65 -0.96 -13.71
C ASN A 50 15.96 0.36 -14.09
N GLN A 51 14.64 0.33 -14.33
CA GLN A 51 13.87 1.50 -14.73
C GLN A 51 13.41 2.30 -13.51
N GLY A 52 13.14 3.59 -13.68
CA GLY A 52 12.67 4.47 -12.62
C GLY A 52 11.17 4.26 -12.30
N GLU A 53 10.79 4.63 -11.09
CA GLU A 53 9.44 4.43 -10.52
C GLU A 53 8.33 4.98 -11.42
N GLU A 54 8.46 6.23 -11.88
CA GLU A 54 7.43 6.93 -12.66
C GLU A 54 7.15 6.21 -13.98
N PHE A 55 8.23 5.80 -14.68
CA PHE A 55 8.12 5.04 -15.91
C PHE A 55 7.49 3.67 -15.68
N LEU A 56 7.92 2.96 -14.63
CA LEU A 56 7.39 1.66 -14.28
C LEU A 56 5.90 1.72 -13.93
N ARG A 57 5.50 2.72 -13.14
CA ARG A 57 4.10 2.92 -12.77
C ARG A 57 3.22 3.08 -14.01
N GLY A 58 3.56 4.02 -14.88
CA GLY A 58 2.80 4.25 -16.11
C GLY A 58 2.73 3.03 -17.01
N LYS A 59 3.85 2.30 -17.17
CA LYS A 59 3.93 1.08 -17.97
C LYS A 59 3.04 -0.04 -17.41
N ILE A 60 3.08 -0.25 -16.09
CA ILE A 60 2.29 -1.29 -15.42
C ILE A 60 0.79 -0.96 -15.49
N GLU A 61 0.41 0.30 -15.18
CA GLU A 61 -1.00 0.74 -15.23
C GLU A 61 -1.57 0.61 -16.65
N HIS A 62 -0.82 1.03 -17.66
CA HIS A 62 -1.22 0.90 -19.06
C HIS A 62 -1.44 -0.56 -19.47
N GLU A 63 -0.52 -1.45 -19.13
CA GLU A 63 -0.63 -2.87 -19.51
C GLU A 63 -1.78 -3.58 -18.79
N ILE A 64 -2.01 -3.25 -17.51
CA ILE A 64 -3.15 -3.78 -16.76
C ILE A 64 -4.46 -3.34 -17.42
N GLU A 65 -4.58 -2.09 -17.81
CA GLU A 65 -5.77 -1.57 -18.51
C GLU A 65 -5.96 -2.26 -19.86
N ALA A 66 -4.90 -2.44 -20.64
CA ALA A 66 -4.95 -3.12 -21.92
C ALA A 66 -5.39 -4.58 -21.83
N VAL A 67 -4.92 -5.31 -20.81
CA VAL A 67 -5.18 -6.75 -20.66
C VAL A 67 -6.52 -7.02 -19.95
N PHE A 68 -6.85 -6.26 -18.91
CA PHE A 68 -8.02 -6.53 -18.06
C PHE A 68 -9.20 -5.61 -18.33
N GLY A 69 -9.03 -4.52 -19.10
CA GLY A 69 -10.11 -3.64 -19.54
C GLY A 69 -10.60 -2.64 -18.49
N PHE A 70 -9.85 -2.40 -17.42
CA PHE A 70 -10.14 -1.39 -16.42
C PHE A 70 -8.87 -0.73 -15.89
N SER A 71 -8.99 0.56 -15.57
CA SER A 71 -7.87 1.33 -15.02
C SER A 71 -7.76 1.12 -13.50
N ILE A 72 -6.53 0.99 -13.02
CA ILE A 72 -6.21 0.97 -11.59
C ILE A 72 -5.06 1.92 -11.30
N THR A 73 -4.92 2.30 -10.04
CA THR A 73 -3.73 3.01 -9.57
C THR A 73 -2.74 2.01 -8.98
N VAL A 74 -1.48 2.14 -9.35
CA VAL A 74 -0.36 1.36 -8.79
C VAL A 74 0.51 2.29 -7.94
N VAL A 75 0.72 1.90 -6.68
CA VAL A 75 1.73 2.54 -5.82
C VAL A 75 2.98 1.67 -5.85
N LEU A 76 4.12 2.27 -6.12
CA LEU A 76 5.42 1.60 -6.09
C LEU A 76 6.23 2.02 -4.87
N ARG A 77 6.99 1.09 -4.34
CA ARG A 77 8.08 1.31 -3.39
C ARG A 77 9.26 0.43 -3.77
N THR A 78 10.46 0.94 -3.58
CA THR A 78 11.66 0.09 -3.57
C THR A 78 11.72 -0.70 -2.26
N LEU A 79 12.51 -1.78 -2.25
CA LEU A 79 12.76 -2.53 -1.00
C LEU A 79 13.34 -1.61 0.08
N ALA A 80 14.31 -0.75 -0.27
CA ALA A 80 14.91 0.19 0.68
C ALA A 80 13.87 1.15 1.31
N GLU A 81 12.93 1.67 0.51
CA GLU A 81 11.84 2.51 1.02
C GLU A 81 10.93 1.73 1.96
N LEU A 82 10.62 0.48 1.64
CA LEU A 82 9.77 -0.34 2.49
C LEU A 82 10.46 -0.72 3.80
N GLU A 83 11.77 -0.98 3.78
CA GLU A 83 12.59 -1.19 4.97
C GLU A 83 12.63 0.05 5.86
N GLN A 84 12.84 1.22 5.25
CA GLN A 84 12.81 2.49 5.96
C GLN A 84 11.43 2.77 6.58
N LEU A 85 10.35 2.46 5.86
CA LEU A 85 8.99 2.57 6.38
C LEU A 85 8.81 1.70 7.64
N VAL A 86 9.27 0.45 7.61
CA VAL A 86 9.17 -0.47 8.76
C VAL A 86 10.00 0.03 9.94
N SER A 87 11.24 0.47 9.71
CA SER A 87 12.13 0.95 10.78
C SER A 87 11.69 2.28 11.38
N ASN A 88 11.00 3.13 10.61
CA ASN A 88 10.52 4.44 11.03
C ASN A 88 9.08 4.42 11.56
N CYS A 89 8.53 3.26 11.90
CA CYS A 89 7.18 3.19 12.45
C CYS A 89 7.03 4.12 13.66
N PRO A 90 6.10 5.10 13.60
CA PRO A 90 6.02 6.16 14.62
C PRO A 90 5.22 5.75 15.86
N PHE A 91 4.62 4.56 15.86
CA PHE A 91 3.86 4.05 17.01
C PHE A 91 4.75 3.20 17.92
N SER A 92 4.69 3.48 19.22
CA SER A 92 5.38 2.68 20.22
C SER A 92 4.71 1.31 20.40
N GLU A 93 5.47 0.34 20.89
CA GLU A 93 4.93 -0.99 21.23
C GLU A 93 3.75 -0.91 22.22
N GLN A 94 3.78 0.04 23.15
CA GLN A 94 2.69 0.25 24.10
C GLN A 94 1.41 0.78 23.42
N GLU A 95 1.54 1.72 22.48
CA GLU A 95 0.40 2.23 21.71
C GLU A 95 -0.25 1.10 20.89
N VAL A 96 0.57 0.30 20.22
CA VAL A 96 0.11 -0.85 19.44
C VAL A 96 -0.56 -1.90 20.33
N ALA A 97 0.06 -2.26 21.45
CA ALA A 97 -0.49 -3.24 22.39
C ALA A 97 -1.86 -2.81 22.94
N LYS A 98 -2.02 -1.52 23.29
CA LYS A 98 -3.31 -0.97 23.72
C LYS A 98 -4.39 -1.08 22.64
N ALA A 99 -4.05 -0.74 21.40
CA ALA A 99 -4.99 -0.83 20.29
C ALA A 99 -5.41 -2.28 20.02
N VAL A 100 -4.46 -3.21 19.98
CA VAL A 100 -4.70 -4.65 19.78
C VAL A 100 -5.59 -5.23 20.88
N ALA A 101 -5.41 -4.82 22.13
CA ALA A 101 -6.22 -5.33 23.24
C ALA A 101 -7.70 -4.94 23.17
N LEU A 102 -8.05 -3.90 22.40
CA LEU A 102 -9.41 -3.36 22.30
C LEU A 102 -10.20 -3.84 21.08
N THR A 103 -9.58 -4.61 20.18
CA THR A 103 -10.24 -5.13 18.99
C THR A 103 -9.71 -6.51 18.61
N GLN A 104 -10.59 -7.32 17.99
CA GLN A 104 -10.17 -8.57 17.35
C GLN A 104 -9.74 -8.37 15.88
N ALA A 105 -9.95 -7.18 15.33
CA ALA A 105 -9.53 -6.82 13.98
C ALA A 105 -8.04 -6.43 13.96
N GLU A 106 -7.46 -6.36 12.77
CA GLU A 106 -6.15 -5.75 12.59
C GLU A 106 -6.20 -4.28 13.06
N SER A 107 -5.18 -3.85 13.79
CA SER A 107 -5.13 -2.50 14.38
C SER A 107 -4.21 -1.55 13.63
N GLN A 108 -3.15 -2.06 13.04
CA GLN A 108 -2.09 -1.26 12.43
C GLN A 108 -2.10 -1.40 10.91
N TYR A 109 -2.11 -0.26 10.23
CA TYR A 109 -2.13 -0.16 8.77
C TYR A 109 -1.19 0.93 8.28
N VAL A 110 -0.85 0.87 7.01
CA VAL A 110 -0.19 1.96 6.28
C VAL A 110 -0.98 2.25 5.02
N ALA A 111 -1.31 3.52 4.79
CA ALA A 111 -1.76 4.00 3.51
C ALA A 111 -0.53 4.54 2.75
N LEU A 112 -0.18 3.88 1.66
CA LEU A 112 0.94 4.25 0.82
C LEU A 112 0.41 5.16 -0.30
N LEU A 113 0.96 6.37 -0.39
CA LEU A 113 0.56 7.38 -1.35
C LEU A 113 1.46 7.36 -2.59
N THR A 114 0.94 7.77 -3.74
CA THR A 114 1.74 7.96 -4.95
C THR A 114 2.71 9.14 -4.82
N HIS A 115 2.31 10.19 -4.10
CA HIS A 115 3.08 11.42 -3.88
C HIS A 115 2.93 11.92 -2.45
N VAL A 116 3.83 12.83 -2.05
CA VAL A 116 3.70 13.53 -0.76
C VAL A 116 2.48 14.45 -0.81
N PRO A 117 1.54 14.36 0.15
CA PRO A 117 0.37 15.22 0.18
C PRO A 117 0.73 16.66 0.56
N LEU A 118 -0.06 17.62 0.07
CA LEU A 118 0.08 19.01 0.46
C LEU A 118 -0.34 19.22 1.93
N GLN A 119 0.38 20.10 2.64
CA GLN A 119 0.12 20.37 4.06
C GLN A 119 -1.32 20.82 4.33
N GLU A 120 -1.90 21.63 3.46
CA GLU A 120 -3.30 22.05 3.55
C GLU A 120 -4.30 20.89 3.46
N LYS A 121 -3.96 19.85 2.70
CA LYS A 121 -4.79 18.64 2.56
C LYS A 121 -4.68 17.74 3.79
N ILE A 122 -3.51 17.69 4.40
CA ILE A 122 -3.29 16.99 5.68
C ILE A 122 -4.18 17.61 6.77
N ALA A 123 -4.22 18.92 6.86
CA ALA A 123 -5.06 19.64 7.83
C ALA A 123 -6.56 19.31 7.69
N LEU A 124 -7.05 19.09 6.46
CA LEU A 124 -8.42 18.65 6.22
C LEU A 124 -8.73 17.26 6.78
N LEU A 125 -7.74 16.39 6.83
CA LEU A 125 -7.91 15.02 7.33
C LEU A 125 -8.19 14.99 8.85
N ASP A 126 -7.67 15.94 9.61
CA ASP A 126 -7.88 16.03 11.06
C ASP A 126 -9.37 16.15 11.45
N ALA A 127 -10.20 16.75 10.60
CA ALA A 127 -11.64 16.84 10.81
C ALA A 127 -12.35 15.48 10.88
N TYR A 128 -11.73 14.43 10.34
CA TYR A 128 -12.27 13.05 10.30
C TYR A 128 -11.65 12.15 11.36
N ARG A 129 -10.72 12.64 12.16
CA ARG A 129 -10.06 11.90 13.22
C ARG A 129 -11.04 11.58 14.35
N GLY A 130 -11.37 10.31 14.52
CA GLY A 130 -12.15 9.83 15.66
C GLY A 130 -11.31 9.74 16.94
N LYS A 131 -11.97 9.59 18.09
CA LYS A 131 -11.28 9.42 19.39
C LYS A 131 -10.34 8.20 19.43
N ASN A 132 -10.66 7.20 18.64
CA ASN A 132 -9.98 5.90 18.59
C ASN A 132 -9.10 5.74 17.35
N ASP A 133 -8.97 6.80 16.55
CA ASP A 133 -8.17 6.80 15.34
C ASP A 133 -6.88 7.59 15.59
N GLN A 134 -5.74 6.97 15.35
CA GLN A 134 -4.46 7.64 15.34
C GLN A 134 -3.85 7.56 13.95
N TYR A 135 -3.24 8.64 13.48
CA TYR A 135 -2.45 8.63 12.27
C TYR A 135 -1.22 9.52 12.40
N ARG A 136 -0.19 9.20 11.66
CA ARG A 136 1.02 10.00 11.49
C ARG A 136 1.49 9.88 10.05
N ILE A 137 1.93 10.99 9.46
CA ILE A 137 2.39 11.04 8.09
C ILE A 137 3.89 11.26 8.07
N ILE A 138 4.61 10.38 7.37
CA ILE A 138 6.05 10.50 7.13
C ILE A 138 6.24 10.39 5.61
N GLY A 139 6.62 11.50 4.96
CA GLY A 139 6.76 11.55 3.52
C GLY A 139 5.45 11.21 2.80
N ARG A 140 5.45 10.13 2.04
CA ARG A 140 4.29 9.62 1.30
C ARG A 140 3.64 8.39 1.93
N ASP A 141 3.85 8.19 3.23
CA ASP A 141 3.28 7.07 3.97
C ASP A 141 2.47 7.58 5.17
N VAL A 142 1.21 7.12 5.25
CA VAL A 142 0.29 7.45 6.35
C VAL A 142 0.18 6.23 7.24
N PHE A 143 0.78 6.30 8.42
CA PHE A 143 0.68 5.26 9.44
C PHE A 143 -0.63 5.42 10.21
N LEU A 144 -1.38 4.34 10.33
CA LEU A 144 -2.72 4.30 10.92
C LEU A 144 -2.75 3.29 12.07
N LEU A 145 -3.36 3.68 13.18
CA LEU A 145 -3.57 2.81 14.33
C LEU A 145 -5.00 2.95 14.84
N PHE A 146 -5.73 1.83 14.86
CA PHE A 146 -7.14 1.76 15.26
C PHE A 146 -7.33 0.75 16.39
N ASN A 147 -8.28 1.04 17.27
CA ASN A 147 -8.77 0.08 18.27
C ASN A 147 -10.15 -0.49 17.93
N HIS A 148 -10.54 -0.40 16.68
CA HIS A 148 -11.77 -0.91 16.09
C HIS A 148 -11.51 -1.29 14.62
N SER A 149 -12.50 -1.89 13.94
CA SER A 149 -12.35 -2.22 12.53
C SER A 149 -12.10 -0.98 11.66
N ILE A 150 -11.11 -1.02 10.79
CA ILE A 150 -10.81 0.04 9.82
C ILE A 150 -12.03 0.43 8.97
N ARG A 151 -12.94 -0.52 8.71
CA ARG A 151 -14.19 -0.27 7.95
C ARG A 151 -15.08 0.77 8.60
N ASN A 152 -15.01 0.91 9.93
CA ASN A 152 -15.80 1.84 10.72
C ASN A 152 -15.08 3.18 10.94
N SER A 153 -13.84 3.33 10.48
CA SER A 153 -13.07 4.57 10.63
C SER A 153 -13.49 5.61 9.61
N LYS A 154 -13.98 6.76 10.10
CA LYS A 154 -14.21 7.93 9.26
C LYS A 154 -12.92 8.46 8.65
N LEU A 155 -11.81 8.39 9.40
CA LEU A 155 -10.48 8.77 8.95
C LEU A 155 -10.06 7.93 7.73
N ALA A 156 -10.10 6.60 7.86
CA ALA A 156 -9.72 5.70 6.76
C ALA A 156 -10.60 5.89 5.51
N ASN A 157 -11.90 6.09 5.71
CA ASN A 157 -12.85 6.31 4.62
C ASN A 157 -12.71 7.68 3.94
N ASN A 158 -11.97 8.62 4.52
CA ASN A 158 -11.73 9.96 3.99
C ASN A 158 -10.26 10.23 3.60
N LEU A 159 -9.41 9.21 3.52
CA LEU A 159 -8.02 9.35 3.06
C LEU A 159 -7.89 10.00 1.67
N TYR A 160 -8.91 9.85 0.80
CA TYR A 160 -8.95 10.52 -0.49
C TYR A 160 -8.93 12.06 -0.41
N LYS A 161 -9.27 12.65 0.76
CA LYS A 161 -9.19 14.10 1.02
C LYS A 161 -7.74 14.62 0.97
N LEU A 162 -6.76 13.73 1.09
CA LEU A 162 -5.35 14.08 0.87
C LEU A 162 -5.06 14.54 -0.57
N GLY A 163 -6.00 14.29 -1.51
CA GLY A 163 -5.84 14.69 -2.91
C GLY A 163 -4.78 13.89 -3.67
N VAL A 164 -4.31 12.79 -3.08
CA VAL A 164 -3.30 11.89 -3.66
C VAL A 164 -3.83 10.46 -3.58
N SER A 165 -3.60 9.68 -4.63
CA SER A 165 -4.02 8.28 -4.65
C SER A 165 -3.27 7.47 -3.59
N ALA A 166 -4.02 6.64 -2.87
CA ALA A 166 -3.51 5.80 -1.80
C ALA A 166 -3.97 4.35 -1.94
N THR A 167 -3.14 3.42 -1.51
CA THR A 167 -3.55 2.05 -1.25
C THR A 167 -3.21 1.66 0.19
N VAL A 168 -4.09 0.93 0.86
CA VAL A 168 -3.93 0.59 2.28
C VAL A 168 -3.52 -0.88 2.42
N ARG A 169 -2.54 -1.13 3.26
CA ARG A 169 -2.12 -2.49 3.66
C ARG A 169 -2.02 -2.57 5.18
N ASN A 170 -2.36 -3.73 5.75
CA ASN A 170 -2.11 -3.96 7.17
C ASN A 170 -0.61 -4.19 7.43
N TRP A 171 -0.21 -4.00 8.68
CA TRP A 171 1.19 -4.07 9.09
C TRP A 171 1.84 -5.45 8.84
N LYS A 172 1.08 -6.53 8.99
CA LYS A 172 1.54 -7.89 8.69
C LYS A 172 1.93 -8.04 7.22
N THR A 173 1.09 -7.50 6.32
CA THR A 173 1.37 -7.51 4.87
C THR A 173 2.63 -6.72 4.56
N ILE A 174 2.79 -5.52 5.13
CA ILE A 174 3.99 -4.69 4.94
C ILE A 174 5.25 -5.45 5.36
N ASN A 175 5.27 -6.03 6.56
CA ASN A 175 6.41 -6.80 7.04
C ASN A 175 6.69 -8.03 6.16
N LYS A 176 5.65 -8.73 5.71
CA LYS A 176 5.84 -9.90 4.83
C LYS A 176 6.42 -9.49 3.48
N LEU A 177 5.96 -8.40 2.88
CA LEU A 177 6.51 -7.88 1.63
C LEU A 177 7.98 -7.48 1.77
N THR A 178 8.34 -6.85 2.89
CA THR A 178 9.74 -6.51 3.21
C THR A 178 10.60 -7.77 3.30
N THR A 179 10.13 -8.81 3.99
CA THR A 179 10.83 -10.10 4.09
C THR A 179 11.00 -10.77 2.72
N LEU A 180 9.96 -10.78 1.89
CA LEU A 180 10.02 -11.34 0.54
C LEU A 180 10.98 -10.54 -0.36
N GLY A 181 10.96 -9.21 -0.27
CA GLY A 181 11.87 -8.34 -1.01
C GLY A 181 13.33 -8.61 -0.66
N ARG A 182 13.66 -8.77 0.63
CA ARG A 182 15.01 -9.14 1.08
C ARG A 182 15.50 -10.48 0.53
N ALA A 183 14.60 -11.43 0.38
CA ALA A 183 14.94 -12.74 -0.20
C ALA A 183 15.21 -12.66 -1.72
N MET A 184 14.82 -11.56 -2.35
CA MET A 184 15.09 -11.31 -3.78
C MET A 184 16.37 -10.50 -4.00
N ASP A 185 16.84 -9.74 -2.99
CA ASP A 185 18.02 -8.87 -3.12
C ASP A 185 19.29 -9.67 -3.08
#